data_e463136987474acd7da18a21674eb3c6
#
_entry.id   e463136987474acd7da18a21674eb3c6
#
_cell.length_a   1.000
_cell.length_b   1.000
_cell.length_c   1.000
_cell.angle_alpha   90.00
_cell.angle_beta   90.00
_cell.angle_gamma   90.00
#
_symmetry.space_group_name_H-M   'P 1'
#
loop_
_entity.id
_entity.type
_entity.pdbx_description
1 polymer ?
#
loop_
_entity_poly.entity_id
_entity_poly.type
_entity_poly.pdbx_seq_one_letter_code
_entity_poly.pdbx_strand_id
1 'polypeptide(L)'
;MTERAGYIPGLTADEVEWQSLPFGRGGQTLEVEVPVLTDAQMAALTSRVRDASRRHLKPLPVARIVEIIDRAIARLLDRSDPYRKKAEALLPIVTGYDAEMVRLGLTGYLKTFRKAELNRFLAEDFSNP
;
A
#
# COMPACT_ATOMS: atom_id res chain seq x y z
N MET A 1 9.33 19.16 -0.86
CA MET A 1 9.63 17.71 -0.72
C MET A 1 8.82 16.98 -1.80
N THR A 2 9.47 16.09 -2.56
CA THR A 2 8.81 15.34 -3.64
C THR A 2 8.81 13.85 -3.33
N GLU A 3 7.68 13.18 -3.48
CA GLU A 3 7.51 11.74 -3.26
C GLU A 3 6.80 11.09 -4.43
N ARG A 4 7.27 9.95 -4.87
CA ARG A 4 6.60 9.14 -5.88
C ARG A 4 5.62 8.18 -5.26
N ALA A 5 4.38 8.22 -5.74
CA ALA A 5 3.34 7.31 -5.31
C ALA A 5 3.23 6.11 -6.27
N GLY A 6 3.10 4.94 -5.67
CA GLY A 6 2.83 3.72 -6.40
C GLY A 6 4.07 2.93 -6.82
N TYR A 7 3.84 1.64 -6.96
CA TYR A 7 4.75 0.68 -7.56
C TYR A 7 4.05 0.06 -8.78
N ILE A 8 4.69 0.17 -9.94
CA ILE A 8 4.13 -0.35 -11.19
C ILE A 8 4.98 -1.53 -11.64
N PRO A 9 4.52 -2.77 -11.45
CA PRO A 9 5.31 -3.94 -11.79
C PRO A 9 5.66 -3.96 -13.28
N GLY A 10 6.99 -3.99 -13.54
CA GLY A 10 7.55 -4.14 -14.88
C GLY A 10 7.59 -2.90 -15.74
N LEU A 11 7.44 -1.73 -15.15
CA LEU A 11 7.79 -0.45 -15.74
C LEU A 11 8.83 0.24 -14.83
N THR A 12 9.82 0.84 -15.45
CA THR A 12 10.80 1.68 -14.76
C THR A 12 10.31 3.13 -14.70
N ALA A 13 10.89 3.92 -13.82
CA ALA A 13 10.43 5.31 -13.61
C ALA A 13 10.61 6.21 -14.84
N ASP A 14 11.56 5.89 -15.70
CA ASP A 14 11.86 6.58 -16.96
C ASP A 14 10.95 6.18 -18.12
N GLU A 15 10.23 5.07 -18.00
CA GLU A 15 9.24 4.62 -18.98
C GLU A 15 7.84 5.21 -18.75
N VAL A 16 7.66 5.93 -17.64
CA VAL A 16 6.34 6.42 -17.19
C VAL A 16 6.35 7.94 -17.14
N GLU A 17 5.30 8.56 -17.65
CA GLU A 17 5.03 9.97 -17.42
C GLU A 17 4.51 10.18 -15.99
N TRP A 18 4.95 11.26 -15.33
CA TRP A 18 4.59 11.57 -13.96
C TRP A 18 3.84 12.89 -13.89
N GLN A 19 2.70 12.88 -13.23
CA GLN A 19 1.93 14.08 -12.91
C GLN A 19 2.18 14.45 -11.44
N SER A 20 2.58 15.71 -11.20
CA SER A 20 2.75 16.22 -9.84
C SER A 20 1.43 16.74 -9.27
N LEU A 21 1.11 16.31 -8.06
CA LEU A 21 -0.03 16.77 -7.26
C LEU A 21 0.51 17.51 -6.04
N PRO A 22 0.28 18.85 -5.93
CA PRO A 22 0.76 19.62 -4.80
C PRO A 22 -0.18 19.50 -3.61
N PHE A 23 0.40 19.31 -2.42
CA PHE A 23 -0.28 19.37 -1.13
C PHE A 23 0.42 20.36 -0.21
N GLY A 24 -0.32 21.07 0.62
CA GLY A 24 0.23 22.03 1.56
C GLY A 24 -0.52 22.07 2.87
N ARG A 25 0.23 22.13 3.99
CA ARG A 25 -0.33 22.27 5.33
C ARG A 25 0.69 22.89 6.28
N GLY A 26 0.28 23.91 7.04
CA GLY A 26 1.09 24.50 8.11
C GLY A 26 2.46 25.00 7.66
N GLY A 27 2.57 25.53 6.44
CA GLY A 27 3.83 25.98 5.87
C GLY A 27 4.70 24.87 5.27
N GLN A 28 4.27 23.61 5.35
CA GLN A 28 4.91 22.47 4.68
C GLN A 28 4.29 22.26 3.29
N THR A 29 5.11 21.97 2.31
CA THR A 29 4.70 21.60 0.94
C THR A 29 5.22 20.23 0.57
N LEU A 30 4.33 19.43 0.00
CA LEU A 30 4.61 18.09 -0.52
C LEU A 30 4.10 17.99 -1.96
N GLU A 31 4.93 17.58 -2.86
CA GLU A 31 4.53 17.18 -4.21
C GLU A 31 4.52 15.65 -4.28
N VAL A 32 3.37 15.09 -4.67
CA VAL A 32 3.22 13.67 -4.90
C VAL A 32 3.17 13.44 -6.40
N GLU A 33 4.20 12.78 -6.94
CA GLU A 33 4.21 12.35 -8.33
C GLU A 33 3.41 11.05 -8.48
N VAL A 34 2.36 11.10 -9.31
CA VAL A 34 1.54 9.93 -9.65
C VAL A 34 1.79 9.52 -11.10
N PRO A 35 1.81 8.20 -11.40
CA PRO A 35 2.10 7.73 -12.74
C PRO A 35 0.91 7.97 -13.68
N VAL A 36 1.17 8.44 -14.88
CA VAL A 36 0.22 8.54 -15.99
C VAL A 36 0.59 7.48 -17.02
N LEU A 37 -0.28 6.48 -17.18
CA LEU A 37 -0.04 5.38 -18.09
C LEU A 37 -0.81 5.58 -19.40
N THR A 38 -0.18 5.25 -20.51
CA THR A 38 -0.87 5.12 -21.79
C THR A 38 -1.79 3.90 -21.78
N ASP A 39 -2.76 3.85 -22.68
CA ASP A 39 -3.66 2.69 -22.85
C ASP A 39 -2.89 1.39 -23.09
N ALA A 40 -1.81 1.45 -23.86
CA ALA A 40 -0.94 0.30 -24.13
C ALA A 40 -0.22 -0.17 -22.86
N GLN A 41 0.31 0.75 -22.05
CA GLN A 41 0.95 0.43 -20.77
C GLN A 41 -0.08 -0.15 -19.79
N MET A 42 -1.28 0.39 -19.73
CA MET A 42 -2.36 -0.11 -18.87
C MET A 42 -2.79 -1.53 -19.29
N ALA A 43 -2.95 -1.80 -20.57
CA ALA A 43 -3.26 -3.13 -21.07
C ALA A 43 -2.15 -4.14 -20.74
N ALA A 44 -0.88 -3.78 -20.96
CA ALA A 44 0.27 -4.60 -20.65
C ALA A 44 0.39 -4.87 -19.13
N LEU A 45 0.18 -3.86 -18.28
CA LEU A 45 0.16 -3.99 -16.83
C LEU A 45 -0.94 -4.95 -16.37
N THR A 46 -2.16 -4.79 -16.90
CA THR A 46 -3.29 -5.67 -16.59
C THR A 46 -3.00 -7.13 -16.93
N SER A 47 -2.45 -7.38 -18.13
CA SER A 47 -2.04 -8.73 -18.55
C SER A 47 -0.98 -9.31 -17.61
N ARG A 48 0.05 -8.53 -17.30
CA ARG A 48 1.14 -8.93 -16.39
C ARG A 48 0.64 -9.29 -15.00
N VAL A 49 -0.23 -8.47 -14.41
CA VAL A 49 -0.80 -8.72 -13.09
C VAL A 49 -1.64 -10.01 -13.09
N ARG A 50 -2.45 -10.23 -14.14
CA ARG A 50 -3.23 -11.47 -14.28
C ARG A 50 -2.34 -12.71 -14.40
N ASP A 51 -1.29 -12.63 -15.21
CA ASP A 51 -0.36 -13.74 -15.39
C ASP A 51 0.46 -14.02 -14.13
N ALA A 52 0.94 -12.99 -13.45
CA ALA A 52 1.63 -13.13 -12.17
C ALA A 52 0.71 -13.73 -11.10
N SER A 53 -0.55 -13.31 -11.05
CA SER A 53 -1.55 -13.90 -10.15
C SER A 53 -1.74 -15.40 -10.38
N ARG A 54 -1.88 -15.81 -11.65
CA ARG A 54 -2.04 -17.24 -11.99
C ARG A 54 -0.82 -18.06 -11.62
N ARG A 55 0.40 -17.53 -11.86
CA ARG A 55 1.65 -18.27 -11.64
C ARG A 55 2.11 -18.29 -10.20
N HIS A 56 1.89 -17.21 -9.46
CA HIS A 56 2.54 -16.99 -8.17
C HIS A 56 1.57 -16.85 -7.00
N LEU A 57 0.37 -16.29 -7.20
CA LEU A 57 -0.57 -16.07 -6.12
C LEU A 57 -1.55 -17.24 -5.96
N LYS A 58 -2.22 -17.64 -7.05
CA LYS A 58 -3.24 -18.71 -7.01
C LYS A 58 -2.73 -20.07 -6.51
N PRO A 59 -1.46 -20.48 -6.78
CA PRO A 59 -0.93 -21.74 -6.25
C PRO A 59 -0.58 -21.68 -4.76
N LEU A 60 -0.54 -20.49 -4.13
CA LEU A 60 -0.20 -20.36 -2.72
C LEU A 60 -1.35 -20.83 -1.85
N PRO A 61 -1.08 -21.63 -0.79
CA PRO A 61 -2.06 -21.88 0.26
C PRO A 61 -2.51 -20.57 0.92
N VAL A 62 -3.78 -20.45 1.26
CA VAL A 62 -4.36 -19.26 1.93
C VAL A 62 -3.55 -18.89 3.19
N ALA A 63 -3.19 -19.89 4.00
CA ALA A 63 -2.37 -19.68 5.19
C ALA A 63 -1.05 -18.97 4.88
N ARG A 64 -0.42 -19.25 3.73
CA ARG A 64 0.82 -18.60 3.31
C ARG A 64 0.59 -17.15 2.91
N ILE A 65 -0.54 -16.85 2.26
CA ILE A 65 -0.94 -15.48 1.92
C ILE A 65 -1.14 -14.66 3.20
N VAL A 66 -1.87 -15.23 4.17
CA VAL A 66 -2.08 -14.60 5.48
C VAL A 66 -0.77 -14.31 6.20
N GLU A 67 0.20 -15.23 6.17
CA GLU A 67 1.53 -15.02 6.77
C GLU A 67 2.32 -13.89 6.10
N ILE A 68 2.23 -13.76 4.77
CA ILE A 68 2.90 -12.68 4.04
C ILE A 68 2.31 -11.33 4.44
N ILE A 69 0.97 -11.23 4.50
CA ILE A 69 0.27 -10.03 4.92
C ILE A 69 0.65 -9.69 6.37
N ASP A 70 0.56 -10.66 7.28
CA ASP A 70 0.87 -10.44 8.72
C ASP A 70 2.29 -9.91 8.92
N ARG A 71 3.29 -10.44 8.19
CA ARG A 71 4.68 -9.93 8.27
C ARG A 71 4.81 -8.49 7.75
N ALA A 72 4.13 -8.15 6.66
CA ALA A 72 4.13 -6.78 6.14
C ALA A 72 3.48 -5.82 7.14
N ILE A 73 2.35 -6.22 7.71
CA ILE A 73 1.62 -5.44 8.73
C ILE A 73 2.44 -5.30 10.01
N ALA A 74 3.14 -6.36 10.46
CA ALA A 74 4.00 -6.30 11.63
C ALA A 74 5.08 -5.21 11.48
N ARG A 75 5.68 -5.09 10.29
CA ARG A 75 6.64 -4.02 9.98
C ARG A 75 5.99 -2.64 10.03
N LEU A 76 4.81 -2.47 9.44
CA LEU A 76 4.10 -1.19 9.45
C LEU A 76 3.55 -0.80 10.83
N LEU A 77 3.41 -1.76 11.76
CA LEU A 77 3.08 -1.50 13.16
C LEU A 77 4.31 -1.10 13.99
N ASP A 78 5.51 -1.47 13.55
CA ASP A 78 6.75 -1.03 14.17
C ASP A 78 7.00 0.46 13.85
N ARG A 79 6.96 1.29 14.88
CA ARG A 79 7.17 2.74 14.73
C ARG A 79 8.59 3.13 14.32
N SER A 80 9.54 2.21 14.42
CA SER A 80 10.92 2.40 13.95
C SER A 80 11.08 2.11 12.46
N ASP A 81 10.16 1.36 11.84
CA ASP A 81 10.21 1.03 10.42
C ASP A 81 10.15 2.30 9.54
N PRO A 82 11.03 2.42 8.53
CA PRO A 82 11.10 3.63 7.70
C PRO A 82 9.80 3.92 6.93
N TYR A 83 9.06 2.90 6.50
CA TYR A 83 7.77 3.09 5.82
C TYR A 83 6.70 3.61 6.77
N ARG A 84 6.70 3.13 8.03
CA ARG A 84 5.81 3.65 9.06
C ARG A 84 6.11 5.11 9.37
N LYS A 85 7.37 5.47 9.57
CA LYS A 85 7.80 6.87 9.79
C LYS A 85 7.40 7.76 8.63
N LYS A 86 7.60 7.27 7.41
CA LYS A 86 7.21 7.98 6.19
C LYS A 86 5.70 8.25 6.16
N ALA A 87 4.88 7.25 6.42
CA ALA A 87 3.42 7.40 6.47
C ALA A 87 2.99 8.41 7.54
N GLU A 88 3.55 8.35 8.75
CA GLU A 88 3.26 9.31 9.83
C GLU A 88 3.68 10.75 9.48
N ALA A 89 4.72 10.94 8.69
CA ALA A 89 5.18 12.26 8.26
C ALA A 89 4.34 12.84 7.10
N LEU A 90 3.94 12.03 6.13
CA LEU A 90 3.30 12.49 4.91
C LEU A 90 1.78 12.57 4.99
N LEU A 91 1.14 11.61 5.66
CA LEU A 91 -0.33 11.55 5.70
C LEU A 91 -0.98 12.80 6.31
N PRO A 92 -0.45 13.44 7.37
CA PRO A 92 -1.02 14.69 7.86
C PRO A 92 -1.08 15.80 6.81
N ILE A 93 -0.08 15.87 5.92
CA ILE A 93 -0.02 16.89 4.86
C ILE A 93 -1.07 16.60 3.78
N VAL A 94 -1.21 15.33 3.40
CA VAL A 94 -2.10 14.90 2.31
C VAL A 94 -3.57 14.88 2.74
N THR A 95 -3.86 14.39 3.97
CA THR A 95 -5.24 14.17 4.43
C THR A 95 -5.83 15.36 5.19
N GLY A 96 -4.99 16.23 5.72
CA GLY A 96 -5.43 17.31 6.60
C GLY A 96 -5.72 16.87 8.05
N TYR A 97 -5.57 15.59 8.41
CA TYR A 97 -5.68 15.15 9.81
C TYR A 97 -4.46 15.57 10.63
N ASP A 98 -4.61 15.70 11.93
CA ASP A 98 -3.46 15.92 12.81
C ASP A 98 -2.60 14.68 12.94
N ALA A 99 -1.32 14.87 13.34
CA ALA A 99 -0.34 13.80 13.39
C ALA A 99 -0.71 12.70 14.40
N GLU A 100 -1.34 13.07 15.52
CA GLU A 100 -1.75 12.07 16.53
C GLU A 100 -2.92 11.23 16.02
N MET A 101 -3.90 11.83 15.35
CA MET A 101 -5.02 11.11 14.73
C MET A 101 -4.53 10.15 13.66
N VAL A 102 -3.58 10.57 12.82
CA VAL A 102 -2.94 9.69 11.83
C VAL A 102 -2.23 8.52 12.51
N ARG A 103 -1.46 8.79 13.55
CA ARG A 103 -0.70 7.77 14.28
C ARG A 103 -1.62 6.72 14.92
N LEU A 104 -2.67 7.16 15.59
CA LEU A 104 -3.66 6.28 16.23
C LEU A 104 -4.48 5.51 15.20
N GLY A 105 -4.95 6.20 14.16
CA GLY A 105 -5.73 5.61 13.07
C GLY A 105 -4.96 4.53 12.33
N LEU A 106 -3.71 4.80 11.94
CA LEU A 106 -2.85 3.79 11.31
C LEU A 106 -2.66 2.57 12.20
N THR A 107 -2.38 2.78 13.51
CA THR A 107 -2.16 1.67 14.44
C THR A 107 -3.43 0.83 14.61
N GLY A 108 -4.57 1.47 14.82
CA GLY A 108 -5.87 0.80 14.96
C GLY A 108 -6.25 0.02 13.70
N TYR A 109 -6.15 0.66 12.54
CA TYR A 109 -6.51 0.06 11.26
C TYR A 109 -5.60 -1.11 10.89
N LEU A 110 -4.28 -0.95 10.99
CA LEU A 110 -3.33 -2.01 10.63
C LEU A 110 -3.47 -3.25 11.51
N LYS A 111 -3.85 -3.11 12.79
CA LYS A 111 -4.10 -4.26 13.67
C LYS A 111 -5.19 -5.19 13.17
N THR A 112 -6.17 -4.68 12.42
CA THR A 112 -7.25 -5.51 11.86
C THR A 112 -6.80 -6.46 10.76
N PHE A 113 -5.59 -6.28 10.23
CA PHE A 113 -4.97 -7.15 9.21
C PHE A 113 -3.92 -8.11 9.79
N ARG A 114 -3.86 -8.28 11.12
CA ARG A 114 -3.00 -9.28 11.74
C ARG A 114 -3.56 -10.68 11.50
N LYS A 115 -2.67 -11.68 11.49
CA LYS A 115 -2.99 -13.09 11.22
C LYS A 115 -4.22 -13.59 11.97
N ALA A 116 -4.35 -13.25 13.26
CA ALA A 116 -5.50 -13.68 14.07
C ALA A 116 -6.83 -13.15 13.52
N GLU A 117 -6.87 -11.85 13.19
CA GLU A 117 -8.08 -11.22 12.65
C GLU A 117 -8.42 -11.73 11.24
N LEU A 118 -7.41 -11.85 10.37
CA LEU A 118 -7.61 -12.40 9.02
C LEU A 118 -8.16 -13.84 9.08
N ASN A 119 -7.62 -14.69 9.95
CA ASN A 119 -8.14 -16.05 10.12
C ASN A 119 -9.57 -16.06 10.65
N ARG A 120 -9.91 -15.12 11.56
CA ARG A 120 -11.28 -14.98 12.05
C ARG A 120 -12.24 -14.62 10.91
N PHE A 121 -11.92 -13.63 10.08
CA PHE A 121 -12.71 -13.25 8.91
C PHE A 121 -12.87 -14.42 7.92
N LEU A 122 -11.79 -15.15 7.64
CA LEU A 122 -11.86 -16.32 6.77
C LEU A 122 -12.80 -17.40 7.31
N ALA A 123 -12.78 -17.64 8.63
CA ALA A 123 -13.65 -18.64 9.26
C ALA A 123 -15.13 -18.19 9.32
N GLU A 124 -15.38 -16.88 9.45
CA GLU A 124 -16.73 -16.31 9.50
C GLU A 124 -17.38 -16.22 8.11
N ASP A 125 -16.61 -15.81 7.10
CA ASP A 125 -17.11 -15.48 5.76
C ASP A 125 -17.06 -16.67 4.79
N PHE A 126 -16.23 -17.68 5.06
CA PHE A 126 -16.05 -18.83 4.19
C PHE A 126 -16.25 -20.13 4.97
N SER A 127 -17.20 -20.94 4.54
CA SER A 127 -17.49 -22.26 5.17
C SER A 127 -16.38 -23.29 4.95
N ASN A 128 -15.44 -23.03 4.02
CA ASN A 128 -14.27 -23.87 3.73
C ASN A 128 -13.17 -22.99 3.12
N PRO A 129 -12.37 -22.28 3.93
CA PRO A 129 -11.30 -21.38 3.47
C PRO A 129 -10.11 -22.12 2.87
#